data_381dd8d009b32150f6e95f46869b6317
#
_entry.id   381dd8d009b32150f6e95f46869b6317
#
_cell.length_a   1.000
_cell.length_b   1.000
_cell.length_c   1.000
_cell.angle_alpha   90.00
_cell.angle_beta   90.00
_cell.angle_gamma   90.00
#
_symmetry.space_group_name_H-M   'P 1'
#
loop_
_entity.id
_entity.type
_entity.pdbx_description
1 polymer ?
#
loop_
_entity_poly.entity_id
_entity_poly.type
_entity_poly.pdbx_seq_one_letter_code
_entity_poly.pdbx_strand_id
1 'polypeptide(L)'
;MTSVILENVRVDFPIYGAERSLRSALFERATGGAIQREGKHEERVVIRALSDISMRLVEGDRLGLIGHNGSGKSTLLRVIAGIYEPVEGRVSVEGRVTPLFDTMPGLDPEDNGYENIITTGLWFGLSRDEIEKKISDIEEFSELGEYLSLPVRTYSTGMVTRLGFATVTSLDPGVLLVDEWISTGDVRFVDRAIDRMHQLIGRSRIVVLASHAAHLLHSICNKAVLLHAGHLVEIGPVADTWNKYQEIMHGHQTADRG
;
A
#
# COMPACT_ATOMS: atom_id res chain seq x y z
N MET A 1 20.78 0.80 9.05
CA MET A 1 20.43 -0.16 7.99
C MET A 1 18.93 -0.13 7.82
N THR A 2 18.42 -0.31 6.59
CA THR A 2 16.97 -0.40 6.36
C THR A 2 16.63 -1.85 6.05
N SER A 3 15.62 -2.40 6.73
CA SER A 3 15.18 -3.79 6.52
C SER A 3 13.69 -3.96 6.80
N VAL A 4 13.08 -4.97 6.16
CA VAL A 4 11.72 -5.43 6.43
C VAL A 4 11.79 -6.94 6.62
N ILE A 5 11.34 -7.43 7.77
CA ILE A 5 11.34 -8.85 8.12
C ILE A 5 9.94 -9.24 8.58
N LEU A 6 9.37 -10.24 7.92
CA LEU A 6 8.13 -10.88 8.31
C LEU A 6 8.42 -12.35 8.63
N GLU A 7 7.90 -12.83 9.77
CA GLU A 7 8.08 -14.20 10.25
C GLU A 7 6.71 -14.80 10.61
N ASN A 8 6.23 -15.76 9.78
CA ASN A 8 4.98 -16.50 9.98
C ASN A 8 3.75 -15.61 10.22
N VAL A 9 3.67 -14.48 9.48
CA VAL A 9 2.65 -13.45 9.67
C VAL A 9 1.29 -13.94 9.23
N ARG A 10 0.30 -13.86 10.16
CA ARG A 10 -1.12 -14.11 9.91
C ARG A 10 -1.94 -12.87 10.23
N VAL A 11 -2.92 -12.56 9.35
CA VAL A 11 -3.87 -11.47 9.55
C VAL A 11 -5.28 -11.97 9.32
N ASP A 12 -6.11 -11.83 10.34
CA ASP A 12 -7.52 -12.23 10.35
C ASP A 12 -8.41 -11.00 10.62
N PHE A 13 -9.47 -10.81 9.84
CA PHE A 13 -10.48 -9.78 10.06
C PHE A 13 -11.77 -10.40 10.59
N PRO A 14 -12.18 -10.09 11.85
CA PRO A 14 -13.41 -10.61 12.41
C PRO A 14 -14.63 -9.95 11.76
N ILE A 15 -15.64 -10.75 11.39
CA ILE A 15 -16.94 -10.25 10.93
C ILE A 15 -17.88 -10.20 12.11
N TYR A 16 -18.21 -8.99 12.59
CA TYR A 16 -19.18 -8.79 13.65
C TYR A 16 -20.61 -8.67 13.08
N GLY A 17 -21.60 -9.28 13.75
CA GLY A 17 -23.02 -9.08 13.45
C GLY A 17 -23.55 -9.71 12.17
N ALA A 18 -22.83 -10.65 11.54
CA ALA A 18 -23.34 -11.36 10.37
C ALA A 18 -24.50 -12.30 10.79
N GLU A 19 -25.75 -11.93 10.46
CA GLU A 19 -26.89 -12.84 10.59
C GLU A 19 -26.73 -14.08 9.72
N ARG A 20 -27.40 -15.20 10.11
CA ARG A 20 -27.25 -16.51 9.44
C ARG A 20 -27.44 -16.46 7.91
N SER A 21 -28.33 -15.57 7.40
CA SER A 21 -28.61 -15.44 5.97
C SER A 21 -27.51 -14.74 5.17
N LEU A 22 -26.82 -13.74 5.75
CA LEU A 22 -25.69 -13.06 5.14
C LEU A 22 -24.42 -13.93 5.16
N ARG A 23 -24.31 -14.82 6.15
CA ARG A 23 -23.20 -15.79 6.25
C ARG A 23 -23.18 -16.75 5.07
N SER A 24 -24.35 -17.23 4.59
CA SER A 24 -24.42 -18.14 3.42
C SER A 24 -24.12 -17.41 2.10
N ALA A 25 -24.60 -16.19 1.93
CA ALA A 25 -24.36 -15.40 0.71
C ALA A 25 -22.91 -14.91 0.55
N LEU A 26 -22.20 -14.69 1.68
CA LEU A 26 -20.77 -14.36 1.68
C LEU A 26 -19.90 -15.58 1.34
N PHE A 27 -20.35 -16.80 1.66
CA PHE A 27 -19.66 -18.04 1.30
C PHE A 27 -19.59 -18.29 -0.21
N GLU A 28 -20.60 -17.86 -0.97
CA GLU A 28 -20.67 -18.07 -2.44
C GLU A 28 -19.92 -16.99 -3.24
N ARG A 29 -19.53 -15.85 -2.63
CA ARG A 29 -18.94 -14.70 -3.34
C ARG A 29 -17.58 -14.24 -2.84
N ALA A 30 -16.96 -14.92 -1.89
CA ALA A 30 -15.64 -14.53 -1.37
C ALA A 30 -14.52 -14.87 -2.36
N THR A 31 -14.26 -13.99 -3.29
CA THR A 31 -13.16 -14.06 -4.27
C THR A 31 -11.83 -13.54 -3.72
N GLY A 32 -11.59 -13.58 -2.41
CA GLY A 32 -10.32 -13.11 -1.88
C GLY A 32 -10.17 -13.26 -0.37
N GLY A 33 -9.59 -14.33 0.05
CA GLY A 33 -9.32 -14.68 1.45
C GLY A 33 -10.07 -15.93 1.90
N ALA A 34 -9.45 -16.79 2.71
CA ALA A 34 -10.09 -17.98 3.24
C ALA A 34 -11.00 -17.61 4.41
N ILE A 35 -12.31 -17.90 4.31
CA ILE A 35 -13.25 -17.77 5.42
C ILE A 35 -13.07 -18.95 6.38
N GLN A 36 -12.73 -18.68 7.64
CA GLN A 36 -12.56 -19.71 8.67
C GLN A 36 -13.52 -19.51 9.85
N ARG A 37 -13.85 -20.62 10.53
CA ARG A 37 -14.67 -20.62 11.76
C ARG A 37 -13.75 -20.92 12.94
N GLU A 38 -13.69 -20.01 13.90
CA GLU A 38 -12.94 -20.20 15.14
C GLU A 38 -13.90 -20.28 16.34
N GLY A 39 -13.74 -21.32 17.18
CA GLY A 39 -14.35 -21.46 18.50
C GLY A 39 -15.48 -22.48 18.61
N LYS A 40 -15.52 -23.17 19.76
CA LYS A 40 -16.53 -24.20 20.10
C LYS A 40 -17.85 -23.65 20.62
N HIS A 41 -17.97 -22.34 20.99
CA HIS A 41 -19.16 -21.77 21.61
C HIS A 41 -19.66 -20.39 21.09
N GLU A 42 -18.85 -19.67 20.29
CA GLU A 42 -19.34 -18.55 19.48
C GLU A 42 -18.68 -18.69 18.10
N GLU A 43 -19.47 -18.99 17.08
CA GLU A 43 -18.99 -19.09 15.70
C GLU A 43 -18.61 -17.67 15.21
N ARG A 44 -17.41 -17.21 15.55
CA ARG A 44 -16.84 -16.00 14.94
C ARG A 44 -16.41 -16.36 13.52
N VAL A 45 -17.04 -15.73 12.55
CA VAL A 45 -16.59 -15.81 11.16
C VAL A 45 -15.44 -14.81 11.01
N VAL A 46 -14.29 -15.30 10.58
CA VAL A 46 -13.11 -14.48 10.29
C VAL A 46 -12.74 -14.60 8.82
N ILE A 47 -12.34 -13.50 8.21
CA ILE A 47 -11.71 -13.50 6.88
C ILE A 47 -10.21 -13.54 7.11
N ARG A 48 -9.58 -14.64 6.75
CA ARG A 48 -8.12 -14.76 6.76
C ARG A 48 -7.54 -14.08 5.52
N ALA A 49 -6.94 -12.92 5.74
CA ALA A 49 -6.39 -12.10 4.67
C ALA A 49 -4.94 -12.44 4.35
N LEU A 50 -4.15 -12.86 5.36
CA LEU A 50 -2.78 -13.36 5.18
C LEU A 50 -2.58 -14.60 6.04
N SER A 51 -1.84 -15.57 5.51
CA SER A 51 -1.52 -16.85 6.17
C SER A 51 -0.04 -17.18 6.00
N ASP A 52 0.67 -17.28 7.11
CA ASP A 52 2.06 -17.77 7.17
C ASP A 52 3.01 -17.06 6.19
N ILE A 53 2.94 -15.72 6.18
CA ILE A 53 3.81 -14.92 5.33
C ILE A 53 5.17 -14.73 6.01
N SER A 54 6.21 -15.28 5.37
CA SER A 54 7.59 -15.11 5.81
C SER A 54 8.45 -14.59 4.66
N MET A 55 9.09 -13.43 4.84
CA MET A 55 10.01 -12.85 3.86
C MET A 55 10.96 -11.85 4.51
N ARG A 56 12.07 -11.58 3.81
CA ARG A 56 13.04 -10.56 4.20
C ARG A 56 13.41 -9.68 3.03
N LEU A 57 13.39 -8.34 3.29
CA LEU A 57 13.85 -7.32 2.36
C LEU A 57 15.02 -6.55 2.98
N VAL A 58 15.98 -6.21 2.15
CA VAL A 58 17.18 -5.42 2.50
C VAL A 58 17.34 -4.23 1.57
N GLU A 59 18.24 -3.32 1.90
CA GLU A 59 18.52 -2.16 1.05
C GLU A 59 18.85 -2.57 -0.38
N GLY A 60 18.25 -1.88 -1.35
CA GLY A 60 18.31 -2.20 -2.78
C GLY A 60 17.18 -3.08 -3.29
N ASP A 61 16.39 -3.69 -2.40
CA ASP A 61 15.25 -4.50 -2.80
C ASP A 61 14.11 -3.63 -3.34
N ARG A 62 13.62 -4.02 -4.51
CA ARG A 62 12.45 -3.45 -5.18
C ARG A 62 11.48 -4.57 -5.46
N LEU A 63 10.56 -4.77 -4.51
CA LEU A 63 9.65 -5.91 -4.50
C LEU A 63 8.34 -5.57 -5.20
N GLY A 64 7.98 -6.34 -6.23
CA GLY A 64 6.65 -6.33 -6.82
C GLY A 64 5.70 -7.29 -6.10
N LEU A 65 4.49 -6.86 -5.77
CA LEU A 65 3.43 -7.73 -5.29
C LEU A 65 2.49 -8.07 -6.43
N ILE A 66 2.42 -9.34 -6.80
CA ILE A 66 1.61 -9.90 -7.88
C ILE A 66 0.49 -10.74 -7.28
N GLY A 67 -0.71 -10.69 -7.85
CA GLY A 67 -1.85 -11.49 -7.43
C GLY A 67 -3.17 -10.85 -7.84
N HIS A 68 -4.25 -11.64 -7.88
CA HIS A 68 -5.60 -11.15 -8.18
C HIS A 68 -6.14 -10.20 -7.10
N ASN A 69 -7.27 -9.53 -7.37
CA ASN A 69 -7.95 -8.71 -6.36
C ASN A 69 -8.37 -9.59 -5.17
N GLY A 70 -8.09 -9.09 -3.95
CA GLY A 70 -8.34 -9.86 -2.72
C GLY A 70 -7.27 -10.92 -2.39
N SER A 71 -6.16 -11.02 -3.13
CA SER A 71 -5.07 -11.96 -2.79
C SER A 71 -4.28 -11.60 -1.53
N GLY A 72 -4.48 -10.39 -0.97
CA GLY A 72 -3.80 -9.92 0.25
C GLY A 72 -2.75 -8.82 0.05
N LYS A 73 -2.52 -8.31 -1.18
CA LYS A 73 -1.48 -7.30 -1.49
C LYS A 73 -1.60 -6.04 -0.62
N SER A 74 -2.77 -5.39 -0.62
CA SER A 74 -3.01 -4.17 0.17
C SER A 74 -2.96 -4.45 1.68
N THR A 75 -3.35 -5.66 2.11
CA THR A 75 -3.22 -6.07 3.51
C THR A 75 -1.75 -6.19 3.90
N LEU A 76 -0.93 -6.82 3.04
CA LEU A 76 0.50 -6.96 3.28
C LEU A 76 1.21 -5.60 3.34
N LEU A 77 0.87 -4.66 2.45
CA LEU A 77 1.39 -3.29 2.50
C LEU A 77 1.03 -2.60 3.83
N ARG A 78 -0.22 -2.73 4.29
CA ARG A 78 -0.68 -2.15 5.56
C ARG A 78 -0.02 -2.78 6.79
N VAL A 79 0.30 -4.07 6.72
CA VAL A 79 1.08 -4.77 7.76
C VAL A 79 2.50 -4.23 7.82
N ILE A 80 3.18 -4.06 6.67
CA ILE A 80 4.53 -3.48 6.62
C ILE A 80 4.52 -2.01 7.08
N ALA A 81 3.44 -1.28 6.80
CA ALA A 81 3.24 0.09 7.28
C ALA A 81 2.96 0.20 8.79
N GLY A 82 2.75 -0.93 9.50
CA GLY A 82 2.38 -0.94 10.91
C GLY A 82 0.92 -0.52 11.18
N ILE A 83 0.07 -0.45 10.14
CA ILE A 83 -1.36 -0.10 10.26
C ILE A 83 -2.16 -1.30 10.78
N TYR A 84 -1.79 -2.51 10.35
CA TYR A 84 -2.40 -3.75 10.82
C TYR A 84 -1.41 -4.57 11.64
N GLU A 85 -1.79 -4.91 12.87
CA GLU A 85 -1.05 -5.86 13.67
C GLU A 85 -1.40 -7.30 13.25
N PRO A 86 -0.40 -8.19 13.10
CA PRO A 86 -0.65 -9.59 12.84
C PRO A 86 -1.25 -10.29 14.07
N VAL A 87 -2.17 -11.24 13.84
CA VAL A 87 -2.73 -12.10 14.89
C VAL A 87 -1.69 -13.14 15.36
N GLU A 88 -0.82 -13.57 14.43
CA GLU A 88 0.30 -14.46 14.70
C GLU A 88 1.52 -14.02 13.89
N GLY A 89 2.69 -14.42 14.36
CA GLY A 89 3.96 -14.10 13.75
C GLY A 89 4.53 -12.75 14.21
N ARG A 90 5.52 -12.27 13.49
CA ARG A 90 6.24 -11.05 13.84
C ARG A 90 6.57 -10.22 12.59
N VAL A 91 6.45 -8.90 12.74
CA VAL A 91 6.89 -7.91 11.74
C VAL A 91 7.94 -7.02 12.37
N SER A 92 9.07 -6.85 11.70
CA SER A 92 10.12 -5.91 12.09
C SER A 92 10.52 -5.07 10.90
N VAL A 93 10.38 -3.75 11.03
CA VAL A 93 10.76 -2.79 10.00
C VAL A 93 11.75 -1.80 10.58
N GLU A 94 12.93 -1.73 9.99
CA GLU A 94 13.94 -0.73 10.31
C GLU A 94 14.02 0.31 9.21
N GLY A 95 13.90 1.57 9.58
CA GLY A 95 13.86 2.72 8.67
C GLY A 95 12.50 3.39 8.60
N ARG A 96 12.48 4.59 8.02
CA ARG A 96 11.24 5.37 7.85
C ARG A 96 10.37 4.76 6.77
N VAL A 97 9.14 4.38 7.13
CA VAL A 97 8.14 3.85 6.19
C VAL A 97 7.31 5.01 5.63
N THR A 98 7.17 5.04 4.32
CA THR A 98 6.35 6.04 3.63
C THR A 98 5.32 5.32 2.75
N PRO A 99 4.08 5.15 3.21
CA PRO A 99 2.99 4.60 2.40
C PRO A 99 2.38 5.68 1.49
N LEU A 100 2.28 5.40 0.19
CA LEU A 100 1.63 6.29 -0.78
C LEU A 100 0.13 6.05 -0.94
N PHE A 101 -0.42 5.07 -0.25
CA PHE A 101 -1.88 4.83 -0.24
C PHE A 101 -2.63 5.65 0.83
N ASP A 102 -1.90 6.33 1.69
CA ASP A 102 -2.42 7.33 2.64
C ASP A 102 -1.48 8.55 2.59
N THR A 103 -1.84 9.51 1.76
CA THR A 103 -0.98 10.66 1.46
C THR A 103 -1.18 11.83 2.41
N MET A 104 -2.24 11.82 3.22
CA MET A 104 -2.55 12.90 4.18
C MET A 104 -3.05 12.34 5.51
N PRO A 105 -2.24 11.51 6.22
CA PRO A 105 -2.64 11.04 7.54
C PRO A 105 -2.76 12.23 8.50
N GLY A 106 -3.85 12.25 9.27
CA GLY A 106 -4.10 13.33 10.24
C GLY A 106 -4.58 14.64 9.61
N LEU A 107 -5.05 14.62 8.34
CA LEU A 107 -5.64 15.80 7.70
C LEU A 107 -6.76 16.40 8.56
N ASP A 108 -6.62 17.67 8.92
CA ASP A 108 -7.69 18.48 9.54
C ASP A 108 -8.25 19.45 8.49
N PRO A 109 -9.54 19.33 8.12
CA PRO A 109 -10.16 20.23 7.16
C PRO A 109 -10.24 21.69 7.62
N GLU A 110 -10.19 21.96 8.93
CA GLU A 110 -10.24 23.32 9.47
C GLU A 110 -8.87 24.02 9.43
N ASP A 111 -7.80 23.26 9.41
CA ASP A 111 -6.44 23.76 9.27
C ASP A 111 -6.16 24.18 7.82
N ASN A 112 -5.22 25.12 7.64
CA ASN A 112 -4.76 25.51 6.31
C ASN A 112 -3.77 24.49 5.72
N GLY A 113 -3.36 24.68 4.46
CA GLY A 113 -2.46 23.77 3.77
C GLY A 113 -1.11 23.60 4.45
N TYR A 114 -0.52 24.69 4.97
CA TYR A 114 0.77 24.66 5.68
C TYR A 114 0.70 23.87 6.98
N GLU A 115 -0.36 24.06 7.76
CA GLU A 115 -0.58 23.31 9.00
C GLU A 115 -0.73 21.83 8.72
N ASN A 116 -1.47 21.47 7.68
CA ASN A 116 -1.63 20.07 7.24
C ASN A 116 -0.33 19.48 6.71
N ILE A 117 0.54 20.22 6.00
CA ILE A 117 1.88 19.79 5.62
C ILE A 117 2.70 19.45 6.86
N ILE A 118 2.67 20.30 7.88
CA ILE A 118 3.39 20.08 9.13
C ILE A 118 2.86 18.86 9.85
N THR A 119 1.54 18.72 10.00
CA THR A 119 0.89 17.59 10.67
C THR A 119 1.26 16.28 9.97
N THR A 120 1.15 16.24 8.63
CA THR A 120 1.52 15.05 7.83
C THR A 120 3.01 14.72 7.97
N GLY A 121 3.89 15.72 7.92
CA GLY A 121 5.33 15.51 8.10
C GLY A 121 5.68 14.95 9.47
N LEU A 122 5.06 15.47 10.54
CA LEU A 122 5.22 14.95 11.91
C LEU A 122 4.71 13.52 12.03
N TRP A 123 3.59 13.19 11.39
CA TRP A 123 3.05 11.83 11.34
C TRP A 123 4.05 10.85 10.72
N PHE A 124 4.77 11.26 9.66
CA PHE A 124 5.83 10.46 9.06
C PHE A 124 7.16 10.52 9.82
N GLY A 125 7.18 11.10 11.02
CA GLY A 125 8.33 11.10 11.93
C GLY A 125 9.44 12.08 11.54
N LEU A 126 9.11 13.17 10.82
CA LEU A 126 10.04 14.27 10.61
C LEU A 126 9.98 15.23 11.80
N SER A 127 11.10 15.89 12.06
CA SER A 127 11.13 17.08 12.91
C SER A 127 10.54 18.28 12.17
N ARG A 128 10.09 19.30 12.93
CA ARG A 128 9.56 20.52 12.34
C ARG A 128 10.56 21.21 11.41
N ASP A 129 11.83 21.25 11.80
CA ASP A 129 12.92 21.83 10.99
C ASP A 129 13.14 21.08 9.66
N GLU A 130 12.96 19.76 9.65
CA GLU A 130 13.03 18.96 8.42
C GLU A 130 11.85 19.26 7.48
N ILE A 131 10.65 19.48 8.05
CA ILE A 131 9.46 19.80 7.29
C ILE A 131 9.57 21.21 6.68
N GLU A 132 9.98 22.19 7.46
CA GLU A 132 10.13 23.59 7.03
C GLU A 132 11.05 23.71 5.81
N LYS A 133 12.11 22.92 5.75
CA LYS A 133 13.03 22.87 4.59
C LYS A 133 12.40 22.30 3.30
N LYS A 134 11.27 21.60 3.44
CA LYS A 134 10.56 20.96 2.33
C LYS A 134 9.37 21.80 1.84
N ILE A 135 8.94 22.81 2.59
CA ILE A 135 7.77 23.62 2.26
C ILE A 135 7.88 24.22 0.86
N SER A 136 9.02 24.84 0.52
CA SER A 136 9.20 25.46 -0.81
C SER A 136 9.06 24.47 -1.97
N ASP A 137 9.57 23.25 -1.82
CA ASP A 137 9.42 22.17 -2.82
C ASP A 137 7.95 21.70 -2.92
N ILE A 138 7.24 21.65 -1.77
CA ILE A 138 5.82 21.28 -1.73
C ILE A 138 4.95 22.36 -2.38
N GLU A 139 5.22 23.65 -2.10
CA GLU A 139 4.55 24.79 -2.73
C GLU A 139 4.68 24.75 -4.25
N GLU A 140 5.93 24.65 -4.73
CA GLU A 140 6.23 24.62 -6.16
C GLU A 140 5.56 23.43 -6.86
N PHE A 141 5.64 22.25 -6.26
CA PHE A 141 5.08 21.06 -6.89
C PHE A 141 3.56 21.02 -6.87
N SER A 142 2.93 21.41 -5.75
CA SER A 142 1.46 21.38 -5.60
C SER A 142 0.75 22.42 -6.48
N GLU A 143 1.43 23.53 -6.81
CA GLU A 143 0.87 24.68 -7.56
C GLU A 143 -0.41 25.25 -6.93
N LEU A 144 -0.54 25.17 -5.59
CA LEU A 144 -1.72 25.66 -4.89
C LEU A 144 -1.66 27.16 -4.58
N GLY A 145 -0.44 27.76 -4.59
CA GLY A 145 -0.26 29.20 -4.38
C GLY A 145 -0.91 29.70 -3.09
N GLU A 146 -1.70 30.77 -3.20
CA GLU A 146 -2.38 31.38 -2.06
C GLU A 146 -3.38 30.47 -1.34
N TYR A 147 -3.87 29.42 -2.01
CA TYR A 147 -4.76 28.45 -1.37
C TYR A 147 -4.12 27.78 -0.16
N LEU A 148 -2.78 27.62 -0.13
CA LEU A 148 -2.08 27.02 1.01
C LEU A 148 -2.34 27.76 2.34
N SER A 149 -2.71 29.04 2.28
CA SER A 149 -3.07 29.84 3.46
C SER A 149 -4.55 29.70 3.87
N LEU A 150 -5.37 29.00 3.08
CA LEU A 150 -6.80 28.82 3.33
C LEU A 150 -7.10 27.45 3.95
N PRO A 151 -8.19 27.32 4.74
CA PRO A 151 -8.62 26.04 5.28
C PRO A 151 -8.85 25.00 4.20
N VAL A 152 -8.36 23.76 4.42
CA VAL A 152 -8.43 22.67 3.44
C VAL A 152 -9.86 22.26 3.07
N ARG A 153 -10.85 22.52 3.95
CA ARG A 153 -12.28 22.33 3.62
C ARG A 153 -12.74 23.14 2.41
N THR A 154 -11.98 24.16 1.99
CA THR A 154 -12.28 24.96 0.79
C THR A 154 -11.66 24.39 -0.49
N TYR A 155 -10.84 23.35 -0.36
CA TYR A 155 -10.15 22.74 -1.49
C TYR A 155 -11.06 21.78 -2.27
N SER A 156 -10.83 21.70 -3.56
CA SER A 156 -11.36 20.57 -4.35
C SER A 156 -10.62 19.28 -4.00
N THR A 157 -11.24 18.13 -4.31
CA THR A 157 -10.59 16.81 -4.14
C THR A 157 -9.24 16.76 -4.86
N GLY A 158 -9.14 17.36 -6.07
CA GLY A 158 -7.89 17.44 -6.82
C GLY A 158 -6.81 18.25 -6.11
N MET A 159 -7.17 19.36 -5.44
CA MET A 159 -6.23 20.17 -4.65
C MET A 159 -5.73 19.41 -3.43
N VAL A 160 -6.60 18.71 -2.71
CA VAL A 160 -6.21 17.84 -1.58
C VAL A 160 -5.26 16.74 -2.06
N THR A 161 -5.56 16.09 -3.17
CA THR A 161 -4.70 15.06 -3.77
C THR A 161 -3.33 15.62 -4.13
N ARG A 162 -3.26 16.81 -4.76
CA ARG A 162 -2.00 17.48 -5.11
C ARG A 162 -1.18 17.83 -3.88
N LEU A 163 -1.81 18.38 -2.85
CA LEU A 163 -1.16 18.72 -1.59
C LEU A 163 -0.56 17.48 -0.93
N GLY A 164 -1.37 16.42 -0.77
CA GLY A 164 -0.93 15.17 -0.16
C GLY A 164 0.21 14.52 -0.94
N PHE A 165 0.06 14.44 -2.27
CA PHE A 165 1.09 13.89 -3.12
C PHE A 165 2.40 14.69 -3.07
N ALA A 166 2.32 16.03 -3.15
CA ALA A 166 3.48 16.90 -3.01
C ALA A 166 4.19 16.69 -1.67
N THR A 167 3.42 16.65 -0.59
CA THR A 167 3.94 16.47 0.78
C THR A 167 4.65 15.12 0.92
N VAL A 168 3.99 14.01 0.59
CA VAL A 168 4.58 12.67 0.78
C VAL A 168 5.77 12.43 -0.15
N THR A 169 5.70 12.93 -1.38
CA THR A 169 6.81 12.76 -2.33
C THR A 169 8.01 13.68 -2.06
N SER A 170 7.88 14.67 -1.18
CA SER A 170 9.02 15.46 -0.69
C SER A 170 9.86 14.70 0.34
N LEU A 171 9.34 13.63 0.93
CA LEU A 171 10.00 12.86 1.98
C LEU A 171 11.14 12.00 1.40
N ASP A 172 12.03 11.55 2.31
CA ASP A 172 13.13 10.64 1.98
C ASP A 172 12.85 9.28 2.64
N PRO A 173 12.19 8.33 1.93
CA PRO A 173 11.77 7.07 2.52
C PRO A 173 12.93 6.08 2.68
N GLY A 174 12.99 5.41 3.83
CA GLY A 174 13.71 4.17 3.99
C GLY A 174 12.99 3.05 3.24
N VAL A 175 11.70 2.88 3.53
CA VAL A 175 10.81 1.89 2.91
C VAL A 175 9.65 2.63 2.25
N LEU A 176 9.55 2.56 0.94
CA LEU A 176 8.45 3.13 0.15
C LEU A 176 7.42 2.03 -0.15
N LEU A 177 6.15 2.29 0.20
CA LEU A 177 5.05 1.38 -0.06
C LEU A 177 4.06 2.01 -1.04
N VAL A 178 3.81 1.33 -2.17
CA VAL A 178 2.93 1.82 -3.24
C VAL A 178 1.83 0.79 -3.50
N ASP A 179 0.57 1.19 -3.32
CA ASP A 179 -0.59 0.36 -3.63
C ASP A 179 -1.29 0.96 -4.87
N GLU A 180 -0.99 0.40 -6.01
CA GLU A 180 -1.34 0.87 -7.34
C GLU A 180 -0.70 2.21 -7.75
N TRP A 181 -0.52 2.38 -9.04
CA TRP A 181 0.09 3.58 -9.61
C TRP A 181 -0.97 4.69 -9.78
N ILE A 182 -0.56 5.94 -9.63
CA ILE A 182 -1.42 7.12 -9.71
C ILE A 182 -2.18 7.13 -11.05
N SER A 183 -3.51 7.15 -10.98
CA SER A 183 -4.38 7.17 -12.15
C SER A 183 -5.35 8.37 -12.20
N THR A 184 -5.26 9.31 -11.26
CA THR A 184 -6.23 10.41 -11.12
C THR A 184 -5.56 11.79 -11.12
N GLY A 185 -6.07 12.70 -11.96
CA GLY A 185 -5.64 14.10 -11.99
C GLY A 185 -5.73 14.74 -13.37
N ASP A 186 -5.41 16.04 -13.43
CA ASP A 186 -5.15 16.79 -14.68
C ASP A 186 -3.92 16.20 -15.39
N VAL A 187 -4.00 16.09 -16.71
CA VAL A 187 -2.95 15.47 -17.55
C VAL A 187 -1.56 16.07 -17.26
N ARG A 188 -1.46 17.39 -17.10
CA ARG A 188 -0.18 18.06 -16.81
C ARG A 188 0.38 17.68 -15.44
N PHE A 189 -0.50 17.49 -14.45
CA PHE A 189 -0.11 17.04 -13.12
C PHE A 189 0.34 15.59 -13.13
N VAL A 190 -0.32 14.73 -13.92
CA VAL A 190 0.01 13.30 -14.04
C VAL A 190 1.43 13.11 -14.58
N ASP A 191 1.84 13.82 -15.62
CA ASP A 191 3.20 13.69 -16.15
C ASP A 191 4.26 14.07 -15.11
N ARG A 192 4.08 15.20 -14.42
CA ARG A 192 4.97 15.63 -13.34
C ARG A 192 4.97 14.66 -12.15
N ALA A 193 3.80 14.11 -11.83
CA ALA A 193 3.67 13.12 -10.76
C ALA A 193 4.42 11.82 -11.09
N ILE A 194 4.42 11.39 -12.34
CA ILE A 194 5.18 10.22 -12.81
C ILE A 194 6.68 10.48 -12.63
N ASP A 195 7.19 11.62 -13.09
CA ASP A 195 8.61 11.99 -12.93
C ASP A 195 9.01 12.06 -11.45
N ARG A 196 8.16 12.67 -10.63
CA ARG A 196 8.36 12.77 -9.17
C ARG A 196 8.40 11.39 -8.51
N MET A 197 7.52 10.47 -8.94
CA MET A 197 7.52 9.08 -8.49
C MET A 197 8.80 8.34 -8.85
N HIS A 198 9.28 8.48 -10.08
CA HIS A 198 10.55 7.87 -10.47
C HIS A 198 11.72 8.36 -9.62
N GLN A 199 11.77 9.67 -9.31
CA GLN A 199 12.77 10.24 -8.41
C GLN A 199 12.64 9.67 -7.00
N LEU A 200 11.41 9.57 -6.46
CA LEU A 200 11.14 9.02 -5.14
C LEU A 200 11.57 7.55 -5.04
N ILE A 201 11.20 6.73 -6.03
CA ILE A 201 11.62 5.34 -6.14
C ILE A 201 13.16 5.25 -6.20
N GLY A 202 13.80 6.13 -6.97
CA GLY A 202 15.27 6.16 -7.12
C GLY A 202 16.02 6.38 -5.81
N ARG A 203 15.50 7.26 -4.95
CA ARG A 203 16.12 7.60 -3.63
C ARG A 203 15.66 6.71 -2.47
N SER A 204 14.62 5.89 -2.66
CA SER A 204 14.13 4.95 -1.65
C SER A 204 15.11 3.79 -1.46
N ARG A 205 15.33 3.34 -0.22
CA ARG A 205 16.24 2.21 0.06
C ARG A 205 15.60 0.87 -0.22
N ILE A 206 14.32 0.71 0.16
CA ILE A 206 13.47 -0.45 -0.15
C ILE A 206 12.19 0.08 -0.80
N VAL A 207 11.71 -0.60 -1.83
CA VAL A 207 10.41 -0.32 -2.47
C VAL A 207 9.56 -1.56 -2.46
N VAL A 208 8.29 -1.45 -2.06
CA VAL A 208 7.28 -2.50 -2.22
C VAL A 208 6.14 -1.92 -3.05
N LEU A 209 5.94 -2.45 -4.24
CA LEU A 209 4.97 -1.98 -5.23
C LEU A 209 3.93 -3.05 -5.51
N ALA A 210 2.67 -2.80 -5.18
CA ALA A 210 1.55 -3.59 -5.68
C ALA A 210 1.03 -2.96 -6.98
N SER A 211 0.97 -3.75 -8.05
CA SER A 211 0.44 -3.30 -9.33
C SER A 211 -0.08 -4.47 -10.16
N HIS A 212 -1.11 -4.19 -10.97
CA HIS A 212 -1.61 -5.10 -12.00
C HIS A 212 -0.94 -4.87 -13.36
N ALA A 213 -0.11 -3.83 -13.50
CA ALA A 213 0.58 -3.47 -14.72
C ALA A 213 1.95 -4.15 -14.80
N ALA A 214 2.06 -5.20 -15.61
CA ALA A 214 3.30 -5.97 -15.80
C ALA A 214 4.50 -5.07 -16.15
N HIS A 215 4.30 -4.09 -17.06
CA HIS A 215 5.37 -3.22 -17.51
C HIS A 215 5.97 -2.38 -16.37
N LEU A 216 5.15 -1.92 -15.40
CA LEU A 216 5.64 -1.18 -14.24
C LEU A 216 6.45 -2.10 -13.31
N LEU A 217 5.97 -3.31 -13.07
CA LEU A 217 6.71 -4.29 -12.24
C LEU A 217 8.06 -4.63 -12.88
N HIS A 218 8.10 -4.86 -14.18
CA HIS A 218 9.35 -5.16 -14.90
C HIS A 218 10.33 -3.98 -14.95
N SER A 219 9.84 -2.73 -15.00
CA SER A 219 10.69 -1.55 -15.10
C SER A 219 11.24 -1.10 -13.73
N ILE A 220 10.51 -1.35 -12.65
CA ILE A 220 10.82 -0.83 -11.32
C ILE A 220 11.41 -1.91 -10.41
N CYS A 221 10.86 -3.14 -10.45
CA CYS A 221 11.15 -4.18 -9.46
C CYS A 221 12.28 -5.12 -9.92
N ASN A 222 13.12 -5.52 -8.97
CA ASN A 222 14.17 -6.54 -9.21
C ASN A 222 13.77 -7.93 -8.76
N LYS A 223 12.70 -8.04 -7.95
CA LYS A 223 12.08 -9.30 -7.52
C LYS A 223 10.59 -9.12 -7.31
N ALA A 224 9.86 -10.21 -7.28
CA ALA A 224 8.42 -10.20 -7.04
C ALA A 224 7.99 -11.32 -6.09
N VAL A 225 6.86 -11.11 -5.44
CA VAL A 225 6.10 -12.10 -4.66
C VAL A 225 4.76 -12.33 -5.34
N LEU A 226 4.40 -13.58 -5.54
CA LEU A 226 3.06 -14.00 -5.94
C LEU A 226 2.24 -14.33 -4.69
N LEU A 227 1.18 -13.56 -4.49
CA LEU A 227 0.17 -13.80 -3.46
C LEU A 227 -1.08 -14.42 -4.07
N HIS A 228 -1.55 -15.50 -3.47
CA HIS A 228 -2.79 -16.16 -3.84
C HIS A 228 -3.57 -16.56 -2.59
N ALA A 229 -4.83 -16.11 -2.47
CA ALA A 229 -5.70 -16.40 -1.33
C ALA A 229 -5.03 -16.18 0.05
N GLY A 230 -4.25 -15.12 0.21
CA GLY A 230 -3.56 -14.79 1.45
C GLY A 230 -2.24 -15.53 1.69
N HIS A 231 -1.82 -16.42 0.81
CA HIS A 231 -0.57 -17.16 0.91
C HIS A 231 0.50 -16.61 -0.04
N LEU A 232 1.76 -16.69 0.40
CA LEU A 232 2.91 -16.48 -0.45
C LEU A 232 3.17 -17.76 -1.24
N VAL A 233 2.93 -17.72 -2.56
CA VAL A 233 3.09 -18.89 -3.45
C VAL A 233 4.53 -18.98 -3.96
N GLU A 234 5.11 -17.83 -4.31
CA GLU A 234 6.45 -17.77 -4.89
C GLU A 234 7.09 -16.43 -4.60
N ILE A 235 8.40 -16.41 -4.45
CA ILE A 235 9.26 -15.23 -4.44
C ILE A 235 10.43 -15.46 -5.38
N GLY A 236 10.66 -14.55 -6.31
CA GLY A 236 11.73 -14.71 -7.32
C GLY A 236 11.84 -13.53 -8.26
N PRO A 237 12.56 -13.70 -9.39
CA PRO A 237 12.63 -12.70 -10.46
C PRO A 237 11.24 -12.32 -10.95
N VAL A 238 11.05 -11.04 -11.32
CA VAL A 238 9.73 -10.52 -11.75
C VAL A 238 9.15 -11.34 -12.91
N ALA A 239 9.99 -11.66 -13.91
CA ALA A 239 9.53 -12.39 -15.10
C ALA A 239 8.99 -13.79 -14.77
N ASP A 240 9.71 -14.54 -13.93
CA ASP A 240 9.34 -15.90 -13.56
C ASP A 240 8.05 -15.91 -12.72
N THR A 241 8.01 -15.04 -11.72
CA THR A 241 6.84 -14.87 -10.86
C THR A 241 5.60 -14.39 -11.64
N TRP A 242 5.78 -13.51 -12.64
CA TRP A 242 4.70 -13.08 -13.53
C TRP A 242 4.18 -14.22 -14.41
N ASN A 243 5.07 -15.00 -15.00
CA ASN A 243 4.68 -16.17 -15.81
C ASN A 243 3.88 -17.18 -14.96
N LYS A 244 4.33 -17.43 -13.73
CA LYS A 244 3.61 -18.30 -12.79
C LYS A 244 2.21 -17.80 -12.47
N TYR A 245 2.07 -16.49 -12.26
CA TYR A 245 0.76 -15.85 -12.09
C TYR A 245 -0.16 -16.08 -13.29
N GLN A 246 0.36 -15.91 -14.52
CA GLN A 246 -0.43 -16.14 -15.74
C GLN A 246 -0.87 -17.60 -15.88
N GLU A 247 0.00 -18.58 -15.56
CA GLU A 247 -0.34 -19.99 -15.57
C GLU A 247 -1.52 -20.32 -14.63
N ILE A 248 -1.48 -19.78 -13.40
CA ILE A 248 -2.57 -19.97 -12.42
C ILE A 248 -3.87 -19.36 -12.93
N MET A 249 -3.82 -18.14 -13.48
CA MET A 249 -5.02 -17.45 -13.99
C MET A 249 -5.62 -18.15 -15.22
N HIS A 250 -4.81 -18.70 -16.11
CA HIS A 250 -5.28 -19.46 -17.27
C HIS A 250 -5.82 -20.84 -16.89
N GLY A 251 -5.21 -21.50 -15.91
CA GLY A 251 -5.69 -22.81 -15.40
C GLY A 251 -7.08 -22.72 -14.79
N HIS A 252 -7.44 -21.62 -14.13
CA HIS A 252 -8.79 -21.39 -13.58
C HIS A 252 -9.85 -21.14 -14.67
N GLN A 253 -9.49 -20.48 -15.78
CA GLN A 253 -10.44 -20.22 -16.88
C GLN A 253 -10.85 -21.48 -17.65
N THR A 254 -10.03 -22.52 -17.64
CA THR A 254 -10.35 -23.81 -18.28
C THR A 254 -11.18 -24.72 -17.38
N ALA A 255 -11.10 -24.57 -16.06
CA ALA A 255 -11.88 -25.36 -15.10
C ALA A 255 -13.35 -24.88 -14.95
N ASP A 256 -13.63 -23.59 -15.22
CA ASP A 256 -14.99 -22.99 -15.13
C ASP A 256 -15.82 -23.20 -16.42
N ARG A 257 -15.26 -23.80 -17.46
CA ARG A 257 -15.93 -24.07 -18.77
C ARG A 257 -16.20 -25.55 -19.04
N GLY A 258 -15.92 -26.42 -18.10
CA GLY A 258 -16.23 -27.85 -18.14
C GLY A 258 -17.28 -28.22 -17.11
#